data_e86621bb9e67a811ce22f5d24691e758
#
_entry.id   e86621bb9e67a811ce22f5d24691e758
#
_cell.length_a   1.000
_cell.length_b   1.000
_cell.length_c   1.000
_cell.angle_alpha   90.00
_cell.angle_beta   90.00
_cell.angle_gamma   90.00
#
_symmetry.space_group_name_H-M   'P 1'
#
loop_
_entity.id
_entity.type
_entity.pdbx_description
1 polymer ?
#
loop_
_entity_poly.entity_id
_entity_poly.type
_entity_poly.pdbx_seq_one_letter_code
_entity_poly.pdbx_strand_id
1 'polypeptide(L)'
;MKKNILLVEDDLNFGSILNDYLKLHSYNTILTRNGVEGLKNFKKHSFDMCILDVMMPYKDGFTLAEEIRSIDQNVPIIFLTAKSLKEDIIKGFKTGADDYLVKPFDSEVLLLKIKSIFKRKFIENDSKESKTLYTFSDFVFNSKFRTLQYKEEGRITLSPKESKLLNLLLQNLNDLTSREEALVK
;
A
#
# COMPACT_ATOMS: atom_id res chain seq x y z
N MET A 1 5.34 9.41 14.23
CA MET A 1 6.67 9.16 13.65
C MET A 1 6.68 9.65 12.21
N LYS A 2 7.83 10.17 11.71
CA LYS A 2 7.96 10.51 10.28
C LYS A 2 8.07 9.23 9.46
N LYS A 3 7.45 9.21 8.27
CA LYS A 3 7.53 8.08 7.34
C LYS A 3 8.85 8.09 6.57
N ASN A 4 9.46 6.93 6.40
CA ASN A 4 10.74 6.76 5.71
C ASN A 4 10.49 6.38 4.25
N ILE A 5 11.06 7.14 3.32
CA ILE A 5 10.91 6.94 1.87
C ILE A 5 12.28 6.68 1.24
N LEU A 6 12.40 5.59 0.49
CA LEU A 6 13.52 5.38 -0.42
C LEU A 6 13.20 6.07 -1.74
N LEU A 7 13.99 7.07 -2.11
CA LEU A 7 13.91 7.74 -3.40
C LEU A 7 15.10 7.30 -4.26
N VAL A 8 14.83 6.71 -5.42
CA VAL A 8 15.87 6.26 -6.37
C VAL A 8 15.68 7.02 -7.67
N GLU A 9 16.63 7.88 -7.99
CA GLU A 9 16.56 8.82 -9.11
C GLU A 9 17.97 9.16 -9.55
N ASP A 10 18.32 8.96 -10.82
CA ASP A 10 19.67 9.18 -11.34
C ASP A 10 19.94 10.63 -11.73
N ASP A 11 18.93 11.41 -12.12
CA ASP A 11 19.08 12.83 -12.34
C ASP A 11 19.42 13.57 -11.04
N LEU A 12 20.61 14.19 -11.02
CA LEU A 12 21.15 14.85 -9.83
C LEU A 12 20.29 16.03 -9.36
N ASN A 13 19.81 16.82 -10.30
CA ASN A 13 19.05 18.03 -10.00
C ASN A 13 17.63 17.68 -9.59
N PHE A 14 16.95 16.90 -10.40
CA PHE A 14 15.59 16.48 -10.14
C PHE A 14 15.46 15.68 -8.84
N GLY A 15 16.35 14.69 -8.64
CA GLY A 15 16.37 13.89 -7.42
C GLY A 15 16.63 14.73 -6.16
N SER A 16 17.52 15.73 -6.21
CA SER A 16 17.77 16.62 -5.06
C SER A 16 16.56 17.51 -4.76
N ILE A 17 15.97 18.14 -5.77
CA ILE A 17 14.77 18.97 -5.61
C ILE A 17 13.62 18.15 -5.02
N LEU A 18 13.38 16.96 -5.54
CA LEU A 18 12.31 16.09 -5.07
C LEU A 18 12.55 15.58 -3.64
N ASN A 19 13.80 15.24 -3.32
CA ASN A 19 14.21 14.86 -1.97
C ASN A 19 13.95 15.98 -0.96
N ASP A 20 14.32 17.22 -1.29
CA ASP A 20 14.11 18.35 -0.41
C ASP A 20 12.63 18.71 -0.27
N TYR A 21 11.87 18.61 -1.36
CA TYR A 21 10.41 18.77 -1.33
C TYR A 21 9.73 17.76 -0.38
N LEU A 22 10.11 16.49 -0.45
CA LEU A 22 9.57 15.47 0.45
C LEU A 22 9.96 15.71 1.91
N LYS A 23 11.19 16.17 2.18
CA LYS A 23 11.63 16.55 3.53
C LYS A 23 10.85 17.71 4.11
N LEU A 24 10.54 18.74 3.30
CA LEU A 24 9.68 19.86 3.69
C LEU A 24 8.29 19.38 4.10
N HIS A 25 7.79 18.33 3.47
CA HIS A 25 6.50 17.70 3.83
C HIS A 25 6.58 16.63 4.91
N SER A 26 7.65 16.69 5.74
CA SER A 26 7.83 15.85 6.93
C SER A 26 8.08 14.37 6.67
N TYR A 27 8.56 13.99 5.49
CA TYR A 27 9.08 12.66 5.23
C TYR A 27 10.59 12.56 5.53
N ASN A 28 11.04 11.40 6.00
CA ASN A 28 12.46 11.07 6.02
C ASN A 28 12.81 10.40 4.70
N THR A 29 13.74 10.95 3.94
CA THR A 29 14.10 10.42 2.63
C THR A 29 15.56 10.00 2.57
N ILE A 30 15.82 8.85 1.98
CA ILE A 30 17.15 8.43 1.54
C ILE A 30 17.11 8.46 0.00
N LEU A 31 17.92 9.34 -0.59
CA LEU A 31 18.09 9.46 -2.02
C LEU A 31 19.28 8.62 -2.47
N THR A 32 19.07 7.78 -3.49
CA THR A 32 20.12 6.99 -4.17
C THR A 32 20.08 7.25 -5.67
N ARG A 33 21.18 7.03 -6.36
CA ARG A 33 21.38 7.45 -7.75
C ARG A 33 21.23 6.33 -8.79
N ASN A 34 21.00 5.11 -8.35
CA ASN A 34 20.79 3.96 -9.21
C ASN A 34 20.15 2.82 -8.43
N GLY A 35 19.63 1.83 -9.15
CA GLY A 35 18.93 0.70 -8.53
C GLY A 35 19.83 -0.22 -7.67
N VAL A 36 21.14 -0.24 -7.92
CA VAL A 36 22.09 -1.05 -7.10
C VAL A 36 22.25 -0.44 -5.72
N GLU A 37 22.45 0.88 -5.64
CA GLU A 37 22.51 1.60 -4.38
C GLU A 37 21.16 1.59 -3.65
N GLY A 38 20.05 1.72 -4.42
CA GLY A 38 18.69 1.61 -3.92
C GLY A 38 18.46 0.31 -3.17
N LEU A 39 18.78 -0.82 -3.80
CA LEU A 39 18.66 -2.14 -3.18
C LEU A 39 19.56 -2.31 -1.94
N LYS A 40 20.80 -1.82 -2.01
CA LYS A 40 21.73 -1.86 -0.87
C LYS A 40 21.18 -1.09 0.34
N ASN A 41 20.58 0.08 0.11
CA ASN A 41 19.94 0.85 1.18
C ASN A 41 18.65 0.21 1.67
N PHE A 42 17.84 -0.37 0.77
CA PHE A 42 16.62 -1.08 1.14
C PHE A 42 16.89 -2.25 2.10
N LYS A 43 17.98 -3.00 1.86
CA LYS A 43 18.41 -4.10 2.75
C LYS A 43 18.94 -3.65 4.11
N LYS A 44 19.39 -2.39 4.25
CA LYS A 44 20.00 -1.86 5.48
C LYS A 44 19.02 -1.12 6.38
N HIS A 45 17.96 -0.56 5.81
CA HIS A 45 17.03 0.32 6.49
C HIS A 45 15.60 -0.12 6.22
N SER A 46 14.70 0.22 7.14
CA SER A 46 13.26 0.00 6.95
C SER A 46 12.63 1.21 6.28
N PHE A 47 11.87 0.99 5.23
CA PHE A 47 11.15 2.01 4.49
C PHE A 47 9.64 1.77 4.52
N ASP A 48 8.89 2.85 4.62
CA ASP A 48 7.44 2.84 4.54
C ASP A 48 6.94 2.92 3.08
N MET A 49 7.81 3.37 2.15
CA MET A 49 7.51 3.52 0.72
C MET A 49 8.79 3.61 -0.10
N CYS A 50 8.73 3.16 -1.36
CA CYS A 50 9.76 3.36 -2.36
C CYS A 50 9.23 4.22 -3.52
N ILE A 51 10.00 5.19 -3.97
CA ILE A 51 9.75 6.00 -5.18
C ILE A 51 10.93 5.75 -6.11
N LEU A 52 10.65 5.14 -7.26
CA LEU A 52 11.68 4.60 -8.14
C LEU A 52 11.56 5.20 -9.54
N ASP A 53 12.62 5.82 -10.05
CA ASP A 53 12.67 6.05 -11.49
C ASP A 53 12.80 4.71 -12.22
N VAL A 54 12.12 4.60 -13.34
CA VAL A 54 12.19 3.42 -14.20
C VAL A 54 13.47 3.42 -15.02
N MET A 55 13.88 4.59 -15.53
CA MET A 55 15.00 4.69 -16.48
C MET A 55 16.28 5.11 -15.79
N MET A 56 16.99 4.16 -15.22
CA MET A 56 18.26 4.40 -14.53
C MET A 56 19.38 3.52 -15.09
N PRO A 57 20.65 3.99 -15.01
CA PRO A 57 21.80 3.19 -15.39
C PRO A 57 22.02 2.01 -14.42
N TYR A 58 22.70 0.98 -14.87
CA TYR A 58 23.11 -0.25 -14.16
C TYR A 58 21.96 -1.18 -13.78
N LYS A 59 20.92 -0.67 -13.14
CA LYS A 59 19.71 -1.41 -12.75
C LYS A 59 18.50 -0.50 -12.88
N ASP A 60 17.58 -0.87 -13.75
CA ASP A 60 16.33 -0.14 -13.97
C ASP A 60 15.36 -0.30 -12.78
N GLY A 61 14.37 0.61 -12.72
CA GLY A 61 13.41 0.64 -11.62
C GLY A 61 12.52 -0.60 -11.54
N PHE A 62 12.20 -1.25 -12.66
CA PHE A 62 11.39 -2.47 -12.65
C PHE A 62 12.16 -3.63 -12.02
N THR A 63 13.39 -3.84 -12.45
CA THR A 63 14.28 -4.86 -11.87
C THR A 63 14.50 -4.63 -10.37
N LEU A 64 14.70 -3.35 -9.97
CA LEU A 64 14.81 -3.00 -8.56
C LEU A 64 13.52 -3.33 -7.79
N ALA A 65 12.35 -3.03 -8.36
CA ALA A 65 11.07 -3.32 -7.72
C ALA A 65 10.83 -4.82 -7.54
N GLU A 66 11.17 -5.64 -8.53
CA GLU A 66 11.08 -7.11 -8.43
C GLU A 66 11.96 -7.65 -7.27
N GLU A 67 13.19 -7.14 -7.14
CA GLU A 67 14.09 -7.52 -6.05
C GLU A 67 13.58 -7.01 -4.68
N ILE A 68 13.02 -5.80 -4.61
CA ILE A 68 12.36 -5.29 -3.39
C ILE A 68 11.18 -6.18 -3.02
N ARG A 69 10.33 -6.57 -3.98
CA ARG A 69 9.18 -7.45 -3.76
C ARG A 69 9.57 -8.84 -3.25
N SER A 70 10.75 -9.34 -3.62
CA SER A 70 11.27 -10.60 -3.07
C SER A 70 11.64 -10.50 -1.58
N ILE A 71 11.91 -9.28 -1.09
CA ILE A 71 12.28 -9.00 0.31
C ILE A 71 11.04 -8.57 1.13
N ASP A 72 10.26 -7.62 0.58
CA ASP A 72 9.03 -7.11 1.19
C ASP A 72 7.94 -6.97 0.11
N GLN A 73 6.95 -7.86 0.18
CA GLN A 73 5.81 -7.87 -0.74
C GLN A 73 4.84 -6.71 -0.52
N ASN A 74 4.92 -6.05 0.65
CA ASN A 74 3.91 -5.09 1.09
C ASN A 74 4.39 -3.63 1.09
N VAL A 75 5.69 -3.32 0.93
CA VAL A 75 6.15 -1.94 0.87
C VAL A 75 5.55 -1.24 -0.36
N PRO A 76 4.89 -0.06 -0.22
CA PRO A 76 4.37 0.65 -1.38
C PRO A 76 5.46 1.07 -2.34
N ILE A 77 5.18 0.95 -3.65
CA ILE A 77 6.08 1.38 -4.72
C ILE A 77 5.35 2.33 -5.66
N ILE A 78 5.91 3.52 -5.88
CA ILE A 78 5.51 4.46 -6.91
C ILE A 78 6.63 4.51 -7.95
N PHE A 79 6.29 4.32 -9.24
CA PHE A 79 7.24 4.57 -10.31
C PHE A 79 7.15 6.01 -10.81
N LEU A 80 8.31 6.61 -11.02
CA LEU A 80 8.48 7.86 -11.77
C LEU A 80 9.15 7.52 -13.10
N THR A 81 8.67 8.05 -14.22
CA THR A 81 9.27 7.72 -15.51
C THR A 81 8.95 8.67 -16.62
N ALA A 82 9.88 8.84 -17.57
CA ALA A 82 9.60 9.48 -18.83
C ALA A 82 8.83 8.59 -19.82
N LYS A 83 8.67 7.28 -19.53
CA LYS A 83 7.96 6.34 -20.38
C LYS A 83 6.44 6.46 -20.17
N SER A 84 5.75 6.83 -21.22
CA SER A 84 4.27 6.97 -21.26
C SER A 84 3.58 5.86 -22.05
N LEU A 85 4.34 4.88 -22.57
CA LEU A 85 3.76 3.80 -23.37
C LEU A 85 2.91 2.89 -22.47
N LYS A 86 1.75 2.51 -22.98
CA LYS A 86 0.79 1.65 -22.27
C LYS A 86 1.43 0.33 -21.80
N GLU A 87 2.35 -0.21 -22.57
CA GLU A 87 3.07 -1.45 -22.25
C GLU A 87 3.97 -1.32 -21.02
N ASP A 88 4.68 -0.18 -20.89
CA ASP A 88 5.53 0.10 -19.72
C ASP A 88 4.70 0.31 -18.45
N ILE A 89 3.55 0.98 -18.58
CA ILE A 89 2.59 1.16 -17.48
C ILE A 89 2.04 -0.20 -17.02
N ILE A 90 1.64 -1.06 -17.98
CA ILE A 90 1.16 -2.42 -17.67
C ILE A 90 2.26 -3.25 -17.00
N LYS A 91 3.51 -3.14 -17.46
CA LYS A 91 4.65 -3.81 -16.83
C LYS A 91 4.83 -3.33 -15.39
N GLY A 92 4.77 -2.02 -15.13
CA GLY A 92 4.86 -1.45 -13.81
C GLY A 92 3.81 -1.99 -12.84
N PHE A 93 2.55 -2.09 -13.26
CA PHE A 93 1.50 -2.68 -12.44
C PHE A 93 1.66 -4.19 -12.23
N LYS A 94 2.17 -4.92 -13.23
CA LYS A 94 2.47 -6.36 -13.10
C LYS A 94 3.59 -6.65 -12.10
N THR A 95 4.53 -5.73 -11.91
CA THR A 95 5.57 -5.83 -10.85
C THR A 95 5.04 -5.50 -9.45
N GLY A 96 3.73 -5.23 -9.32
CA GLY A 96 3.09 -4.94 -8.03
C GLY A 96 3.30 -3.51 -7.54
N ALA A 97 3.40 -2.53 -8.46
CA ALA A 97 3.43 -1.12 -8.09
C ALA A 97 2.04 -0.63 -7.63
N ASP A 98 2.04 0.25 -6.65
CA ASP A 98 0.83 0.87 -6.11
C ASP A 98 0.38 2.07 -6.96
N ASP A 99 1.32 2.72 -7.65
CA ASP A 99 1.03 3.84 -8.54
C ASP A 99 2.16 4.10 -9.55
N TYR A 100 1.86 4.92 -10.55
CA TYR A 100 2.75 5.26 -11.66
C TYR A 100 2.58 6.72 -12.04
N LEU A 101 3.68 7.48 -12.18
CA LEU A 101 3.66 8.90 -12.46
C LEU A 101 4.61 9.23 -13.61
N VAL A 102 4.04 9.78 -14.69
CA VAL A 102 4.79 10.13 -15.90
C VAL A 102 5.41 11.53 -15.77
N LYS A 103 6.70 11.64 -16.02
CA LYS A 103 7.45 12.90 -16.08
C LYS A 103 7.14 13.63 -17.40
N PRO A 104 6.95 14.97 -17.41
CA PRO A 104 6.96 15.85 -16.24
C PRO A 104 5.64 15.82 -15.46
N PHE A 105 5.71 15.92 -14.14
CA PHE A 105 4.56 15.95 -13.25
C PHE A 105 4.66 17.07 -12.21
N ASP A 106 3.53 17.45 -11.64
CA ASP A 106 3.49 18.36 -10.51
C ASP A 106 3.86 17.61 -9.21
N SER A 107 4.79 18.17 -8.45
CA SER A 107 5.22 17.60 -7.17
C SER A 107 4.08 17.47 -6.16
N GLU A 108 3.06 18.33 -6.24
CA GLU A 108 1.86 18.24 -5.42
C GLU A 108 1.04 16.99 -5.75
N VAL A 109 0.96 16.61 -7.03
CA VAL A 109 0.28 15.36 -7.46
C VAL A 109 0.98 14.14 -6.85
N LEU A 110 2.32 14.11 -6.86
CA LEU A 110 3.06 13.04 -6.20
C LEU A 110 2.76 13.00 -4.69
N LEU A 111 2.75 14.16 -4.03
CA LEU A 111 2.44 14.26 -2.60
C LEU A 111 1.04 13.73 -2.26
N LEU A 112 0.04 14.05 -3.08
CA LEU A 112 -1.33 13.55 -2.91
C LEU A 112 -1.41 12.03 -3.08
N LYS A 113 -0.67 11.46 -4.04
CA LYS A 113 -0.56 10.00 -4.25
C LYS A 113 0.08 9.32 -3.04
N ILE A 114 1.19 9.84 -2.53
CA ILE A 114 1.87 9.35 -1.32
C ILE A 114 0.90 9.33 -0.13
N LYS A 115 0.19 10.44 0.12
CA LYS A 115 -0.80 10.56 1.20
C LYS A 115 -1.94 9.55 1.04
N SER A 116 -2.45 9.37 -0.18
CA SER A 116 -3.53 8.43 -0.48
C SER A 116 -3.12 6.98 -0.22
N ILE A 117 -1.90 6.59 -0.63
CA ILE A 117 -1.36 5.24 -0.41
C ILE A 117 -1.17 4.99 1.09
N PHE A 118 -0.59 5.92 1.83
CA PHE A 118 -0.45 5.77 3.29
C PHE A 118 -1.80 5.69 4.00
N LYS A 119 -2.79 6.46 3.57
CA LYS A 119 -4.14 6.41 4.13
C LYS A 119 -4.79 5.03 3.90
N ARG A 120 -4.69 4.47 2.69
CA ARG A 120 -5.19 3.12 2.39
C ARG A 120 -4.53 2.06 3.28
N LYS A 121 -3.19 2.09 3.39
CA LYS A 121 -2.46 1.16 4.26
C LYS A 121 -2.80 1.32 5.75
N PHE A 122 -3.07 2.53 6.20
CA PHE A 122 -3.52 2.74 7.57
C PHE A 122 -4.87 2.07 7.80
N ILE A 123 -5.82 2.23 6.87
CA ILE A 123 -7.14 1.57 6.92
C ILE A 123 -6.99 0.04 6.80
N GLU A 124 -6.12 -0.46 5.92
CA GLU A 124 -5.85 -1.90 5.77
C GLU A 124 -5.13 -2.51 6.99
N ASN A 125 -4.27 -1.76 7.67
CA ASN A 125 -3.63 -2.20 8.90
C ASN A 125 -4.57 -2.12 10.11
N ASP A 126 -5.43 -1.10 10.19
CA ASP A 126 -6.53 -1.05 11.15
C ASP A 126 -7.56 -2.18 10.90
N SER A 127 -7.76 -2.56 9.65
CA SER A 127 -8.59 -3.72 9.29
C SER A 127 -7.86 -5.05 9.43
N LYS A 128 -6.51 -5.08 9.49
CA LYS A 128 -5.68 -6.28 9.75
C LYS A 128 -5.40 -6.51 11.24
N GLU A 129 -5.45 -5.50 12.09
CA GLU A 129 -5.93 -5.68 13.46
C GLU A 129 -7.45 -5.87 13.35
N SER A 130 -7.84 -6.96 12.69
CA SER A 130 -9.22 -7.30 12.46
C SER A 130 -9.94 -7.14 13.78
N LYS A 131 -10.89 -6.21 13.84
CA LYS A 131 -11.88 -6.22 14.90
C LYS A 131 -12.40 -7.65 14.92
N THR A 132 -11.81 -8.47 15.77
CA THR A 132 -12.29 -9.84 15.94
C THR A 132 -13.62 -9.84 16.66
N LEU A 133 -13.94 -8.70 17.29
CA LEU A 133 -15.16 -8.50 18.05
C LEU A 133 -15.92 -7.29 17.48
N TYR A 134 -17.13 -7.53 16.99
CA TYR A 134 -18.05 -6.52 16.50
C TYR A 134 -19.25 -6.45 17.45
N THR A 135 -19.59 -5.23 17.89
CA THR A 135 -20.81 -4.98 18.65
C THR A 135 -21.74 -4.15 17.79
N PHE A 136 -22.93 -4.63 17.52
CA PHE A 136 -23.95 -3.95 16.72
C PHE A 136 -25.33 -4.23 17.31
N SER A 137 -26.09 -3.16 17.62
CA SER A 137 -27.32 -3.27 18.40
C SER A 137 -27.06 -4.09 19.69
N ASP A 138 -27.83 -5.12 19.90
CA ASP A 138 -27.74 -6.04 21.03
C ASP A 138 -26.89 -7.29 20.74
N PHE A 139 -26.19 -7.32 19.61
CA PHE A 139 -25.37 -8.46 19.21
C PHE A 139 -23.87 -8.23 19.41
N VAL A 140 -23.17 -9.29 19.78
CA VAL A 140 -21.71 -9.36 19.83
C VAL A 140 -21.25 -10.49 18.92
N PHE A 141 -20.57 -10.17 17.85
CA PHE A 141 -19.99 -11.13 16.90
C PHE A 141 -18.50 -11.23 17.07
N ASN A 142 -17.99 -12.44 17.27
CA ASN A 142 -16.56 -12.74 17.27
C ASN A 142 -16.18 -13.49 15.98
N SER A 143 -15.52 -12.81 15.06
CA SER A 143 -15.14 -13.36 13.76
C SER A 143 -14.08 -14.46 13.88
N LYS A 144 -13.18 -14.39 14.87
CA LYS A 144 -12.12 -15.38 15.10
C LYS A 144 -12.68 -16.74 15.57
N PHE A 145 -13.66 -16.69 16.47
CA PHE A 145 -14.32 -17.89 17.01
C PHE A 145 -15.62 -18.24 16.28
N ARG A 146 -16.03 -17.38 15.30
CA ARG A 146 -17.27 -17.54 14.53
C ARG A 146 -18.51 -17.61 15.43
N THR A 147 -18.54 -16.85 16.50
CA THR A 147 -19.62 -16.87 17.47
C THR A 147 -20.42 -15.58 17.44
N LEU A 148 -21.74 -15.71 17.50
CA LEU A 148 -22.69 -14.62 17.61
C LEU A 148 -23.45 -14.79 18.92
N GLN A 149 -23.51 -13.71 19.72
CA GLN A 149 -24.23 -13.64 20.98
C GLN A 149 -25.24 -12.49 20.94
N TYR A 150 -26.46 -12.73 21.42
CA TYR A 150 -27.50 -11.73 21.58
C TYR A 150 -27.67 -11.41 23.07
N LYS A 151 -27.44 -10.16 23.47
CA LYS A 151 -27.47 -9.72 24.90
C LYS A 151 -26.66 -10.67 25.80
N GLU A 152 -27.27 -11.10 26.90
CA GLU A 152 -26.70 -12.10 27.82
C GLU A 152 -27.20 -13.51 27.51
N GLU A 153 -27.97 -13.70 26.44
CA GLU A 153 -28.45 -15.00 26.00
C GLU A 153 -27.36 -15.85 25.37
N GLY A 154 -27.70 -17.10 25.05
CA GLY A 154 -26.77 -18.10 24.60
C GLY A 154 -25.96 -17.70 23.36
N ARG A 155 -24.71 -18.13 23.32
CA ARG A 155 -23.81 -17.97 22.20
C ARG A 155 -24.04 -19.06 21.16
N ILE A 156 -24.22 -18.67 19.89
CA ILE A 156 -24.32 -19.60 18.76
C ILE A 156 -23.02 -19.58 17.95
N THR A 157 -22.67 -20.72 17.33
CA THR A 157 -21.53 -20.81 16.43
C THR A 157 -22.02 -20.79 15.00
N LEU A 158 -21.51 -19.83 14.22
CA LEU A 158 -21.81 -19.69 12.81
C LEU A 158 -20.99 -20.65 11.95
N SER A 159 -21.55 -21.11 10.85
CA SER A 159 -20.80 -21.82 9.83
C SER A 159 -19.71 -20.91 9.21
N PRO A 160 -18.67 -21.46 8.57
CA PRO A 160 -17.64 -20.66 7.93
C PRO A 160 -18.17 -19.64 6.92
N LYS A 161 -19.22 -20.01 6.16
CA LYS A 161 -19.85 -19.12 5.16
C LYS A 161 -20.64 -17.98 5.81
N GLU A 162 -21.44 -18.29 6.82
CA GLU A 162 -22.21 -17.28 7.57
C GLU A 162 -21.29 -16.30 8.28
N SER A 163 -20.23 -16.80 8.92
CA SER A 163 -19.24 -15.96 9.58
C SER A 163 -18.50 -15.02 8.60
N LYS A 164 -18.12 -15.53 7.42
CA LYS A 164 -17.50 -14.69 6.36
C LYS A 164 -18.45 -13.61 5.86
N LEU A 165 -19.70 -13.97 5.58
CA LEU A 165 -20.71 -13.03 5.12
C LEU A 165 -20.98 -11.94 6.16
N LEU A 166 -21.19 -12.33 7.42
CA LEU A 166 -21.43 -11.37 8.49
C LEU A 166 -20.23 -10.44 8.69
N ASN A 167 -19.01 -10.95 8.65
CA ASN A 167 -17.81 -10.16 8.74
C ASN A 167 -17.69 -9.14 7.58
N LEU A 168 -17.99 -9.56 6.35
CA LEU A 168 -18.02 -8.68 5.18
C LEU A 168 -19.03 -7.53 5.35
N LEU A 169 -20.23 -7.84 5.79
CA LEU A 169 -21.30 -6.85 6.01
C LEU A 169 -20.94 -5.86 7.14
N LEU A 170 -20.33 -6.35 8.22
CA LEU A 170 -19.91 -5.52 9.35
C LEU A 170 -18.69 -4.65 9.04
N GLN A 171 -17.83 -5.06 8.11
CA GLN A 171 -16.73 -4.24 7.60
C GLN A 171 -17.22 -3.09 6.69
N ASN A 172 -18.34 -3.30 5.98
CA ASN A 172 -18.97 -2.33 5.09
C ASN A 172 -20.25 -1.71 5.70
N LEU A 173 -20.27 -1.50 7.00
CA LEU A 173 -21.41 -0.89 7.70
C LEU A 173 -21.75 0.47 7.06
N ASN A 174 -23.00 0.61 6.63
CA ASN A 174 -23.55 1.78 5.92
C ASN A 174 -23.08 1.94 4.46
N ASP A 175 -22.47 0.90 3.87
CA ASP A 175 -22.13 0.88 2.46
C ASP A 175 -22.84 -0.25 1.73
N LEU A 176 -23.05 -0.09 0.40
CA LEU A 176 -23.71 -1.12 -0.40
C LEU A 176 -22.71 -2.23 -0.71
N THR A 177 -23.00 -3.44 -0.24
CA THR A 177 -22.25 -4.64 -0.62
C THR A 177 -22.98 -5.33 -1.77
N SER A 178 -22.33 -5.49 -2.92
CA SER A 178 -22.94 -6.15 -4.06
C SER A 178 -23.10 -7.66 -3.81
N ARG A 179 -24.07 -8.29 -4.52
CA ARG A 179 -24.26 -9.76 -4.45
C ARG A 179 -23.02 -10.50 -4.92
N GLU A 180 -22.28 -9.95 -5.88
CA GLU A 180 -21.06 -10.54 -6.41
C GLU A 180 -19.95 -10.55 -5.35
N GLU A 181 -19.74 -9.46 -4.62
CA GLU A 181 -18.80 -9.40 -3.50
C GLU A 181 -19.15 -10.37 -2.36
N ALA A 182 -20.46 -10.54 -2.10
CA ALA A 182 -20.94 -11.49 -1.08
C ALA A 182 -20.78 -12.96 -1.48
N LEU A 183 -20.73 -13.28 -2.78
CA LEU A 183 -20.64 -14.63 -3.32
C LEU A 183 -19.22 -15.04 -3.74
N VAL A 184 -18.29 -14.10 -3.91
CA VAL A 184 -16.90 -14.38 -4.26
C VAL A 184 -16.14 -14.86 -3.03
N LYS A 185 -16.00 -16.16 -2.91
CA LYS A 185 -15.18 -17.02 -2.01
C LYS A 185 -15.83 -17.56 -0.79
#